data_466467f47f0db1d3134e5672b814a985
#
_entry.id   466467f47f0db1d3134e5672b814a985
#
_cell.length_a   1.000
_cell.length_b   1.000
_cell.length_c   1.000
_cell.angle_alpha   90.00
_cell.angle_beta   90.00
_cell.angle_gamma   90.00
#
_symmetry.space_group_name_H-M   'P 1'
#
loop_
_entity.id
_entity.type
_entity.pdbx_description
1 polymer ?
#
loop_
_entity_poly.entity_id
_entity_poly.type
_entity_poly.pdbx_seq_one_letter_code
_entity_poly.pdbx_strand_id
1 'polypeptide(L)'
;KGLTAEEGATMQKEVTQGGAKSIELRRRSSFQSPSYLAVKMIEAAMGGEEFTYPAGTYADTARYNHVMMAMPTRITSDGVYTKPVMGTADEFAAHDASYNHLAGMRDKVIALGALPPVEKWSEINPNL
;
A
#
# COMPACT_ATOMS: atom_id res chain seq x y z
N LYS A 1 -27.71 -3.98 -14.63
CA LYS A 1 -27.04 -2.96 -15.47
C LYS A 1 -25.70 -2.68 -14.81
N GLY A 2 -24.61 -2.91 -15.51
CA GLY A 2 -23.27 -2.54 -15.01
C GLY A 2 -23.06 -1.02 -15.10
N LEU A 3 -22.06 -0.50 -14.38
CA LEU A 3 -21.63 0.90 -14.47
C LEU A 3 -21.07 1.19 -15.87
N THR A 4 -21.33 2.37 -16.38
CA THR A 4 -20.64 2.88 -17.56
C THR A 4 -19.19 3.26 -17.21
N ALA A 5 -18.33 3.37 -18.20
CA ALA A 5 -16.94 3.79 -18.00
C ALA A 5 -16.85 5.21 -17.37
N GLU A 6 -17.78 6.11 -17.74
CA GLU A 6 -17.85 7.47 -17.21
C GLU A 6 -18.29 7.50 -15.74
N GLU A 7 -19.31 6.71 -15.39
CA GLU A 7 -19.74 6.56 -13.99
C GLU A 7 -18.62 5.96 -13.12
N GLY A 8 -17.91 4.96 -13.63
CA GLY A 8 -16.76 4.36 -12.96
C GLY A 8 -15.62 5.37 -12.71
N ALA A 9 -15.27 6.15 -13.73
CA ALA A 9 -14.22 7.18 -13.62
C ALA A 9 -14.62 8.29 -12.62
N THR A 10 -15.89 8.69 -12.62
CA THR A 10 -16.43 9.69 -11.67
C THR A 10 -16.35 9.17 -10.24
N MET A 11 -16.79 7.95 -9.98
CA MET A 11 -16.72 7.32 -8.66
C MET A 11 -15.28 7.18 -8.18
N GLN A 12 -14.37 6.74 -9.06
CA GLN A 12 -12.96 6.63 -8.71
C GLN A 12 -12.36 7.98 -8.30
N LYS A 13 -12.69 9.05 -9.02
CA LYS A 13 -12.25 10.40 -8.68
C LYS A 13 -12.80 10.84 -7.33
N GLU A 14 -14.08 10.61 -7.04
CA GLU A 14 -14.69 10.95 -5.77
C GLU A 14 -14.05 10.19 -4.59
N VAL A 15 -13.79 8.90 -4.76
CA VAL A 15 -13.11 8.08 -3.74
C VAL A 15 -11.69 8.60 -3.49
N THR A 16 -10.93 8.89 -4.55
CA THR A 16 -9.56 9.41 -4.44
C THR A 16 -9.51 10.77 -3.73
N GLN A 17 -10.51 11.62 -3.96
CA GLN A 17 -10.59 12.96 -3.36
C GLN A 17 -11.31 12.98 -1.99
N GLY A 18 -11.90 11.87 -1.56
CA GLY A 18 -12.69 11.79 -0.35
C GLY A 18 -11.95 12.23 0.92
N GLY A 19 -10.67 11.92 1.02
CA GLY A 19 -9.82 12.37 2.13
C GLY A 19 -9.67 13.91 2.19
N ALA A 20 -9.38 14.54 1.04
CA ALA A 20 -9.27 16.01 0.94
C ALA A 20 -10.60 16.70 1.28
N LYS A 21 -11.71 16.17 0.77
CA LYS A 21 -13.06 16.68 1.08
C LYS A 21 -13.40 16.55 2.57
N SER A 22 -13.00 15.45 3.21
CA SER A 22 -13.17 15.28 4.66
C SER A 22 -12.37 16.32 5.45
N ILE A 23 -11.15 16.63 5.03
CA ILE A 23 -10.33 17.67 5.67
C ILE A 23 -10.96 19.05 5.50
N GLU A 24 -11.46 19.35 4.31
CA GLU A 24 -12.15 20.63 4.04
C GLU A 24 -13.36 20.82 4.95
N LEU A 25 -14.21 19.83 5.08
CA LEU A 25 -15.45 19.88 5.88
C LEU A 25 -15.18 19.85 7.38
N ARG A 26 -14.25 19.03 7.84
CA ARG A 26 -13.99 18.79 9.27
C ARG A 26 -12.83 19.62 9.83
N ARG A 27 -12.10 20.33 8.97
CA ARG A 27 -10.87 21.08 9.31
C ARG A 27 -9.76 20.23 9.93
N ARG A 28 -9.85 18.90 9.78
CA ARG A 28 -8.84 17.93 10.21
C ARG A 28 -8.97 16.63 9.43
N SER A 29 -7.88 15.86 9.38
CA SER A 29 -7.88 14.52 8.77
C SER A 29 -8.83 13.58 9.50
N SER A 30 -9.37 12.61 8.77
CA SER A 30 -10.09 11.49 9.35
C SER A 30 -9.09 10.57 10.07
N PHE A 31 -9.41 10.15 11.28
CA PHE A 31 -8.57 9.28 12.09
C PHE A 31 -9.29 7.99 12.52
N GLN A 32 -10.62 7.95 12.43
CA GLN A 32 -11.40 6.82 12.92
C GLN A 32 -11.09 5.53 12.15
N SER A 33 -11.18 5.57 10.82
CA SER A 33 -10.89 4.39 9.98
C SER A 33 -9.44 3.94 10.05
N PRO A 34 -8.43 4.82 9.95
CA PRO A 34 -7.04 4.42 10.15
C PRO A 34 -6.77 3.82 11.53
N SER A 35 -7.33 4.38 12.60
CA SER A 35 -7.16 3.85 13.96
C SER A 35 -7.82 2.48 14.11
N TYR A 36 -9.02 2.30 13.57
CA TYR A 36 -9.70 1.01 13.59
C TYR A 36 -8.89 -0.08 12.88
N LEU A 37 -8.37 0.21 11.68
CA LEU A 37 -7.56 -0.75 10.93
C LEU A 37 -6.24 -1.05 11.63
N ALA A 38 -5.59 -0.05 12.25
CA ALA A 38 -4.38 -0.28 13.04
C ALA A 38 -4.64 -1.20 14.23
N VAL A 39 -5.76 -1.03 14.94
CA VAL A 39 -6.15 -1.94 16.04
C VAL A 39 -6.42 -3.34 15.51
N LYS A 40 -7.07 -3.50 14.36
CA LYS A 40 -7.29 -4.81 13.73
C LYS A 40 -5.99 -5.51 13.33
N MET A 41 -5.00 -4.76 12.84
CA MET A 41 -3.66 -5.31 12.55
C MET A 41 -2.96 -5.80 13.83
N ILE A 42 -3.03 -5.01 14.91
CA ILE A 42 -2.46 -5.39 16.21
C ILE A 42 -3.18 -6.63 16.77
N GLU A 43 -4.50 -6.65 16.72
CA GLU A 43 -5.32 -7.79 17.17
C GLU A 43 -4.90 -9.08 16.44
N ALA A 44 -4.74 -9.04 15.12
CA ALA A 44 -4.28 -10.18 14.33
C ALA A 44 -2.86 -10.61 14.69
N ALA A 45 -1.93 -9.68 14.87
CA ALA A 45 -0.56 -9.97 15.29
C ALA A 45 -0.48 -10.57 16.69
N MET A 46 -1.45 -10.29 17.55
CA MET A 46 -1.56 -10.84 18.92
C MET A 46 -2.33 -12.17 18.98
N GLY A 47 -2.69 -12.77 17.85
CA GLY A 47 -3.39 -14.06 17.80
C GLY A 47 -4.91 -13.98 17.81
N GLY A 48 -5.47 -12.78 17.55
CA GLY A 48 -6.90 -12.61 17.30
C GLY A 48 -7.31 -12.97 15.87
N GLU A 49 -8.39 -12.38 15.39
CA GLU A 49 -8.89 -12.58 14.03
C GLU A 49 -7.86 -12.14 12.98
N GLU A 50 -7.65 -12.97 11.94
CA GLU A 50 -6.71 -12.65 10.87
C GLU A 50 -7.08 -11.34 10.15
N PHE A 51 -6.09 -10.49 9.89
CA PHE A 51 -6.25 -9.33 9.03
C PHE A 51 -5.96 -9.72 7.59
N THR A 52 -6.92 -9.52 6.69
CA THR A 52 -6.85 -9.98 5.28
C THR A 52 -7.12 -8.87 4.27
N TYR A 53 -6.86 -7.62 4.62
CA TYR A 53 -7.04 -6.47 3.73
C TYR A 53 -5.72 -6.05 3.09
N PRO A 54 -5.76 -5.32 1.95
CA PRO A 54 -4.56 -4.70 1.40
C PRO A 54 -3.89 -3.80 2.44
N ALA A 55 -2.58 -3.94 2.57
CA ALA A 55 -1.78 -3.12 3.48
C ALA A 55 -0.45 -2.74 2.82
N GLY A 56 0.15 -1.65 3.30
CA GLY A 56 1.49 -1.27 2.92
C GLY A 56 2.48 -2.27 3.48
N THR A 57 3.11 -3.04 2.60
CA THR A 57 4.14 -4.01 2.94
C THR A 57 5.38 -3.77 2.11
N TYR A 58 6.53 -4.22 2.62
CA TYR A 58 7.75 -4.23 1.84
C TYR A 58 7.61 -5.24 0.71
N ALA A 59 7.66 -4.76 -0.53
CA ALA A 59 7.59 -5.60 -1.69
C ALA A 59 9.00 -6.06 -2.07
N ASP A 60 9.19 -7.38 -2.06
CA ASP A 60 10.40 -8.07 -2.50
C ASP A 60 9.99 -9.30 -3.30
N THR A 61 9.47 -9.06 -4.49
CA THR A 61 9.04 -10.08 -5.44
C THR A 61 9.79 -9.93 -6.76
N ALA A 62 9.70 -10.90 -7.64
CA ALA A 62 10.30 -10.81 -8.97
C ALA A 62 9.78 -9.64 -9.81
N ARG A 63 8.54 -9.16 -9.54
CA ARG A 63 7.93 -8.05 -10.27
C ARG A 63 8.07 -6.72 -9.56
N TYR A 64 7.97 -6.69 -8.25
CA TYR A 64 8.01 -5.49 -7.41
C TYR A 64 9.05 -5.70 -6.32
N ASN A 65 10.02 -4.82 -6.21
CA ASN A 65 11.10 -4.97 -5.23
C ASN A 65 11.53 -3.64 -4.62
N HIS A 66 12.02 -3.72 -3.41
CA HIS A 66 12.65 -2.62 -2.68
C HIS A 66 11.78 -1.36 -2.54
N VAL A 67 10.47 -1.54 -2.38
CA VAL A 67 9.52 -0.45 -2.10
C VAL A 67 8.49 -0.88 -1.05
N MET A 68 7.98 0.08 -0.29
CA MET A 68 6.76 -0.10 0.50
C MET A 68 5.57 0.24 -0.39
N MET A 69 4.71 -0.74 -0.66
CA MET A 69 3.51 -0.52 -1.48
C MET A 69 2.33 -1.35 -0.97
N ALA A 70 1.13 -0.97 -1.35
CA ALA A 70 -0.07 -1.72 -1.01
C ALA A 70 -0.08 -3.07 -1.74
N MET A 71 -0.09 -4.14 -0.98
CA MET A 71 -0.17 -5.52 -1.47
C MET A 71 -1.35 -6.23 -0.82
N PRO A 72 -1.95 -7.24 -1.46
CA PRO A 72 -2.86 -8.15 -0.78
C PRO A 72 -2.11 -8.81 0.38
N THR A 73 -2.57 -8.57 1.60
CA THR A 73 -1.81 -8.90 2.81
C THR A 73 -2.64 -9.77 3.75
N ARG A 74 -1.99 -10.68 4.42
CA ARG A 74 -2.52 -11.47 5.53
C ARG A 74 -1.60 -11.29 6.74
N ILE A 75 -2.15 -10.86 7.87
CA ILE A 75 -1.43 -10.72 9.14
C ILE A 75 -1.99 -11.74 10.13
N THR A 76 -1.12 -12.45 10.80
CA THR A 76 -1.43 -13.40 11.88
C THR A 76 -0.39 -13.25 13.00
N SER A 77 -0.54 -14.00 14.08
CA SER A 77 0.49 -14.11 15.13
C SER A 77 1.84 -14.62 14.63
N ASP A 78 1.86 -15.34 13.50
CA ASP A 78 3.06 -15.95 12.97
C ASP A 78 3.82 -15.01 12.02
N GLY A 79 3.19 -13.90 11.60
CA GLY A 79 3.84 -12.90 10.75
C GLY A 79 2.93 -12.24 9.72
N VAL A 80 3.57 -11.53 8.81
CA VAL A 80 2.95 -10.80 7.70
C VAL A 80 3.26 -11.51 6.39
N TYR A 81 2.22 -11.84 5.65
CA TYR A 81 2.31 -12.57 4.39
C TYR A 81 1.69 -11.75 3.26
N THR A 82 2.44 -11.51 2.21
CA THR A 82 1.91 -10.95 0.97
C THR A 82 1.36 -12.05 0.09
N LYS A 83 0.24 -11.79 -0.56
CA LYS A 83 -0.33 -12.68 -1.58
C LYS A 83 0.00 -12.14 -2.96
N PRO A 84 0.09 -13.00 -3.98
CA PRO A 84 0.23 -12.56 -5.36
C PRO A 84 -0.90 -11.61 -5.74
N VAL A 85 -0.56 -10.53 -6.43
CA VAL A 85 -1.57 -9.68 -7.06
C VAL A 85 -2.23 -10.47 -8.17
N MET A 86 -3.56 -10.46 -8.18
CA MET A 86 -4.38 -11.11 -9.21
C MET A 86 -5.27 -10.04 -9.84
N GLY A 87 -5.38 -10.05 -11.16
CA GLY A 87 -6.18 -9.05 -11.85
C GLY A 87 -6.13 -9.20 -13.36
N THR A 88 -6.79 -8.29 -14.05
CA THR A 88 -6.75 -8.12 -15.49
C THR A 88 -5.45 -7.44 -15.95
N ALA A 89 -5.18 -7.42 -17.24
CA ALA A 89 -4.02 -6.72 -17.80
C ALA A 89 -4.01 -5.22 -17.45
N ASP A 90 -5.18 -4.57 -17.46
CA ASP A 90 -5.31 -3.15 -17.14
C ASP A 90 -5.07 -2.86 -15.65
N GLU A 91 -5.52 -3.75 -14.76
CA GLU A 91 -5.25 -3.65 -13.32
C GLU A 91 -3.77 -3.86 -13.02
N PHE A 92 -3.12 -4.82 -13.70
CA PHE A 92 -1.67 -4.97 -13.62
C PHE A 92 -0.92 -3.74 -14.13
N ALA A 93 -1.34 -3.15 -15.25
CA ALA A 93 -0.73 -1.93 -15.76
C ALA A 93 -0.86 -0.76 -14.77
N ALA A 94 -2.00 -0.60 -14.12
CA ALA A 94 -2.21 0.41 -13.09
C ALA A 94 -1.32 0.15 -11.84
N HIS A 95 -1.18 -1.10 -11.44
CA HIS A 95 -0.31 -1.48 -10.31
C HIS A 95 1.17 -1.27 -10.63
N ASP A 96 1.62 -1.59 -11.86
CA ASP A 96 2.97 -1.32 -12.35
C ASP A 96 3.26 0.19 -12.39
N ALA A 97 2.30 1.01 -12.80
CA ALA A 97 2.44 2.47 -12.78
C ALA A 97 2.64 2.99 -11.34
N SER A 98 1.91 2.45 -10.37
CA SER A 98 2.08 2.76 -8.94
C SER A 98 3.47 2.36 -8.44
N TYR A 99 3.92 1.14 -8.76
CA TYR A 99 5.28 0.69 -8.44
C TYR A 99 6.35 1.60 -9.02
N ASN A 100 6.28 1.92 -10.31
CA ASN A 100 7.25 2.78 -10.97
C ASN A 100 7.32 4.18 -10.35
N HIS A 101 6.16 4.72 -9.94
CA HIS A 101 6.12 5.99 -9.22
C HIS A 101 6.86 5.90 -7.87
N LEU A 102 6.59 4.87 -7.06
CA LEU A 102 7.22 4.66 -5.75
C LEU A 102 8.73 4.39 -5.90
N ALA A 103 9.13 3.56 -6.87
CA ALA A 103 10.54 3.31 -7.16
C ALA A 103 11.28 4.60 -7.55
N GLY A 104 10.67 5.43 -8.41
CA GLY A 104 11.22 6.73 -8.75
C GLY A 104 11.33 7.69 -7.57
N MET A 105 10.41 7.64 -6.61
CA MET A 105 10.53 8.42 -5.37
C MET A 105 11.66 7.89 -4.47
N ARG A 106 11.77 6.59 -4.31
CA ARG A 106 12.90 5.93 -3.60
C ARG A 106 14.24 6.40 -4.18
N ASP A 107 14.40 6.31 -5.48
CA ASP A 107 15.65 6.65 -6.16
C ASP A 107 16.02 8.12 -5.98
N LYS A 108 15.03 9.03 -5.97
CA LYS A 108 15.25 10.43 -5.62
C LYS A 108 15.74 10.62 -4.19
N VAL A 109 15.18 9.88 -3.23
CA VAL A 109 15.58 9.97 -1.81
C VAL A 109 17.00 9.41 -1.63
N ILE A 110 17.36 8.35 -2.36
CA ILE A 110 18.73 7.82 -2.41
C ILE A 110 19.69 8.85 -3.01
N ALA A 111 19.32 9.48 -4.13
CA ALA A 111 20.14 10.50 -4.77
C ALA A 111 20.37 11.74 -3.88
N LEU A 112 19.44 12.06 -3.00
CA LEU A 112 19.58 13.11 -1.98
C LEU A 112 20.45 12.69 -0.78
N GLY A 113 20.90 11.44 -0.72
CA GLY A 113 21.68 10.92 0.39
C GLY A 113 20.90 10.66 1.69
N ALA A 114 19.57 10.73 1.66
CA ALA A 114 18.72 10.47 2.82
C ALA A 114 18.46 8.97 3.04
N LEU A 115 18.62 8.15 2.00
CA LEU A 115 18.64 6.69 2.09
C LEU A 115 19.94 6.15 1.49
N PRO A 116 20.49 5.06 2.03
CA PRO A 116 21.61 4.36 1.40
C PRO A 116 21.16 3.70 0.08
N PRO A 117 22.10 3.41 -0.83
CA PRO A 117 21.82 2.61 -2.02
C PRO A 117 21.21 1.25 -1.67
N VAL A 118 20.33 0.75 -2.52
CA VAL A 118 19.54 -0.49 -2.31
C VAL A 118 20.44 -1.69 -1.98
N GLU A 119 21.61 -1.78 -2.62
CA GLU A 119 22.58 -2.86 -2.45
C GLU A 119 23.11 -2.97 -1.00
N LYS A 120 22.98 -1.90 -0.22
CA LYS A 120 23.40 -1.88 1.19
C LYS A 120 22.29 -2.21 2.18
N TRP A 121 21.05 -2.36 1.72
CA TRP A 121 19.92 -2.50 2.64
C TRP A 121 19.95 -3.82 3.41
N SER A 122 20.33 -4.92 2.76
CA SER A 122 20.47 -6.23 3.43
C SER A 122 21.63 -6.25 4.43
N GLU A 123 22.67 -5.42 4.23
CA GLU A 123 23.77 -5.27 5.20
C GLU A 123 23.30 -4.50 6.45
N ILE A 124 22.42 -3.50 6.27
CA ILE A 124 21.90 -2.65 7.35
C ILE A 124 20.78 -3.37 8.11
N ASN A 125 19.93 -4.08 7.41
CA ASN A 125 18.85 -4.88 7.98
C ASN A 125 18.82 -6.29 7.37
N PRO A 126 19.44 -7.26 8.02
CA PRO A 126 19.47 -8.65 7.54
C PRO A 126 18.10 -9.35 7.45
N ASN A 127 17.04 -8.71 7.96
CA ASN A 127 15.68 -9.24 7.91
C ASN A 127 14.85 -8.68 6.74
N LEU A 128 15.47 -7.91 5.84
CA LEU A 128 14.84 -7.46 4.61
C LEU A 128 14.91 -8.53 3.53
#